data_3db86f4cb583acdc3d1ba69a86a0b0cf
#
_entry.id   3db86f4cb583acdc3d1ba69a86a0b0cf
#
_cell.length_a   1.000
_cell.length_b   1.000
_cell.length_c   1.000
_cell.angle_alpha   90.00
_cell.angle_beta   90.00
_cell.angle_gamma   90.00
#
_symmetry.space_group_name_H-M   'P 1'
#
loop_
_entity.id
_entity.type
_entity.pdbx_description
1 polymer ?
#
loop_
_entity_poly.entity_id
_entity_poly.type
_entity_poly.pdbx_seq_one_letter_code
_entity_poly.pdbx_strand_id
1 'polypeptide(L)'
;MNENRIPIETMQGDIACRRVRSAIENWYLCGGDGTDARTVINALKMDPELTVIVPVQISGSFLGSTPPEELKVGDTFTLEEEMRMEIQRIALKDGTYITPVFTCLEEMMKGEGTDSVNMLFSELLEMALSWENCAGIVINLWSNGFLMTKKLLEVMGDYTPRSRFTVVKGDITKFHGDAIVNAARHSLLGGGGVDGAIHRAAGPELLEECKTLGGCHTGEAKLTKGYNLSAEHIIHTAGPRYGSEKDPEMRLAACYLNSLDLAMQNDLHSIVFPCISTGAFGFPKDTAAEVALKAVCFWFDRHQDYVMNVYLCCHSEDDWDAYQQLIGGEKM
;
A
#
# COMPACT_ATOMS: atom_id res chain seq x y z
N MET A 1 11.59 15.90 31.44
CA MET A 1 11.77 15.08 30.25
C MET A 1 10.48 14.26 30.11
N ASN A 2 9.51 14.79 29.39
CA ASN A 2 8.26 14.10 29.08
C ASN A 2 8.44 13.45 27.71
N GLU A 3 8.68 12.15 27.72
CA GLU A 3 8.57 11.33 26.51
C GLU A 3 7.06 11.20 26.23
N ASN A 4 6.56 12.00 25.28
CA ASN A 4 5.28 11.75 24.62
C ASN A 4 5.42 10.45 23.81
N ARG A 5 5.30 9.31 24.44
CA ARG A 5 5.08 8.04 23.74
C ARG A 5 3.66 8.07 23.20
N ILE A 6 3.55 8.17 21.89
CA ILE A 6 2.28 7.93 21.18
C ILE A 6 1.82 6.52 21.56
N PRO A 7 0.58 6.31 22.01
CA PRO A 7 0.08 4.99 22.35
C PRO A 7 0.24 4.02 21.17
N ILE A 8 0.60 2.77 21.43
CA ILE A 8 0.82 1.73 20.42
C ILE A 8 -0.41 1.54 19.52
N GLU A 9 -1.61 1.67 20.07
CA GLU A 9 -2.88 1.65 19.32
C GLU A 9 -2.99 2.75 18.26
N THR A 10 -2.48 3.96 18.56
CA THR A 10 -2.45 5.07 17.59
C THR A 10 -1.44 4.80 16.47
N MET A 11 -0.35 4.07 16.75
CA MET A 11 0.65 3.70 15.75
C MET A 11 0.16 2.62 14.78
N GLN A 12 -0.59 1.62 15.26
CA GLN A 12 -1.15 0.57 14.40
C GLN A 12 -2.20 1.12 13.43
N GLY A 13 -3.12 1.96 13.92
CA GLY A 13 -4.10 2.62 13.07
C GLY A 13 -3.46 3.50 11.99
N ASP A 14 -2.34 4.17 12.29
CA ASP A 14 -1.59 4.97 11.31
C ASP A 14 -0.92 4.10 10.23
N ILE A 15 -0.41 2.93 10.58
CA ILE A 15 0.16 1.96 9.62
C ILE A 15 -0.92 1.43 8.67
N ALA A 16 -2.07 1.01 9.18
CA ALA A 16 -3.19 0.51 8.37
C ALA A 16 -3.69 1.58 7.39
N CYS A 17 -3.88 2.81 7.85
CA CYS A 17 -4.27 3.94 7.02
C CYS A 17 -3.23 4.28 5.94
N ARG A 18 -1.94 4.19 6.25
CA ARG A 18 -0.87 4.37 5.26
C ARG A 18 -0.88 3.27 4.19
N ARG A 19 -1.10 2.00 4.57
CA ARG A 19 -1.25 0.88 3.61
C ARG A 19 -2.38 1.12 2.63
N VAL A 20 -3.53 1.60 3.11
CA VAL A 20 -4.68 1.94 2.25
C VAL A 20 -4.33 3.08 1.29
N ARG A 21 -3.74 4.17 1.77
CA ARG A 21 -3.30 5.29 0.91
C ARG A 21 -2.31 4.83 -0.15
N SER A 22 -1.29 4.09 0.24
CA SER A 22 -0.28 3.55 -0.69
C SER A 22 -0.89 2.65 -1.75
N ALA A 23 -1.84 1.80 -1.38
CA ALA A 23 -2.55 0.95 -2.32
C ALA A 23 -3.37 1.75 -3.34
N ILE A 24 -4.06 2.81 -2.90
CA ILE A 24 -4.81 3.74 -3.78
C ILE A 24 -3.85 4.48 -4.72
N GLU A 25 -2.75 5.05 -4.23
CA GLU A 25 -1.76 5.75 -5.05
C GLU A 25 -1.16 4.82 -6.11
N ASN A 26 -0.78 3.60 -5.74
CA ASN A 26 -0.26 2.62 -6.69
C ASN A 26 -1.32 2.20 -7.72
N TRP A 27 -2.58 2.09 -7.32
CA TRP A 27 -3.67 1.81 -8.25
C TRP A 27 -3.78 2.89 -9.33
N TYR A 28 -3.68 4.17 -8.96
CA TYR A 28 -3.64 5.29 -9.92
C TYR A 28 -2.39 5.30 -10.78
N LEU A 29 -1.21 5.01 -10.20
CA LEU A 29 0.05 4.90 -10.95
C LEU A 29 0.00 3.80 -12.02
N CYS A 30 -0.78 2.75 -11.78
CA CYS A 30 -0.97 1.62 -12.71
C CYS A 30 -2.07 1.86 -13.75
N GLY A 31 -2.65 3.09 -13.84
CA GLY A 31 -3.64 3.47 -14.84
C GLY A 31 -5.07 3.62 -14.35
N GLY A 32 -5.40 3.19 -13.13
CA GLY A 32 -6.66 3.48 -12.46
C GLY A 32 -7.96 3.01 -13.12
N ASP A 33 -7.89 2.14 -14.13
CA ASP A 33 -9.00 1.79 -15.04
C ASP A 33 -9.69 0.46 -14.75
N GLY A 34 -9.58 -0.02 -13.52
CA GLY A 34 -10.29 -1.22 -13.07
C GLY A 34 -9.48 -2.51 -13.15
N THR A 35 -8.24 -2.49 -13.60
CA THR A 35 -7.33 -3.59 -13.40
C THR A 35 -6.91 -3.63 -11.93
N ASP A 36 -7.50 -4.54 -11.24
CA ASP A 36 -7.19 -5.04 -9.91
C ASP A 36 -7.27 -4.06 -8.72
N ALA A 37 -8.48 -3.52 -8.50
CA ALA A 37 -8.81 -2.86 -7.22
C ALA A 37 -8.59 -3.78 -5.99
N ARG A 38 -8.29 -5.06 -6.20
CA ARG A 38 -8.10 -6.07 -5.13
C ARG A 38 -6.92 -5.75 -4.22
N THR A 39 -5.90 -5.04 -4.69
CA THR A 39 -4.81 -4.58 -3.82
C THR A 39 -5.29 -3.53 -2.80
N VAL A 40 -6.19 -2.63 -3.23
CA VAL A 40 -6.85 -1.67 -2.32
C VAL A 40 -7.78 -2.40 -1.36
N ILE A 41 -8.55 -3.37 -1.86
CA ILE A 41 -9.43 -4.20 -1.03
C ILE A 41 -8.64 -5.00 0.00
N ASN A 42 -7.51 -5.59 -0.38
CA ASN A 42 -6.60 -6.26 0.56
C ASN A 42 -6.18 -5.30 1.67
N ALA A 43 -5.70 -4.11 1.33
CA ALA A 43 -5.25 -3.12 2.31
C ALA A 43 -6.38 -2.70 3.28
N LEU A 44 -7.62 -2.57 2.78
CA LEU A 44 -8.79 -2.22 3.59
C LEU A 44 -9.24 -3.34 4.53
N LYS A 45 -8.98 -4.60 4.21
CA LYS A 45 -9.45 -5.77 4.97
C LYS A 45 -8.35 -6.51 5.72
N MET A 46 -7.09 -6.12 5.58
CA MET A 46 -5.98 -6.76 6.28
C MET A 46 -6.01 -6.48 7.78
N ASP A 47 -6.43 -5.29 8.17
CA ASP A 47 -6.55 -4.90 9.56
C ASP A 47 -8.03 -4.85 9.95
N PRO A 48 -8.51 -5.78 10.79
CA PRO A 48 -9.90 -5.79 11.24
C PRO A 48 -10.25 -4.58 12.12
N GLU A 49 -9.25 -3.92 12.71
CA GLU A 49 -9.40 -2.72 13.53
C GLU A 49 -9.14 -1.42 12.74
N LEU A 50 -9.04 -1.50 11.39
CA LEU A 50 -8.89 -0.32 10.56
C LEU A 50 -10.00 0.69 10.86
N THR A 51 -9.59 1.87 11.33
CA THR A 51 -10.48 2.99 11.62
C THR A 51 -10.39 4.01 10.50
N VAL A 52 -11.53 4.51 10.06
CA VAL A 52 -11.65 5.59 9.08
C VAL A 52 -12.36 6.79 9.70
N ILE A 53 -12.09 7.98 9.16
CA ILE A 53 -12.74 9.22 9.58
C ILE A 53 -13.95 9.43 8.71
N VAL A 54 -15.12 9.52 9.33
CA VAL A 54 -16.40 9.71 8.66
C VAL A 54 -16.92 11.12 9.00
N PRO A 55 -17.10 12.00 8.01
CA PRO A 55 -17.71 13.30 8.22
C PRO A 55 -19.14 13.17 8.70
N VAL A 56 -19.52 13.97 9.67
CA VAL A 56 -20.87 13.97 10.25
C VAL A 56 -21.41 15.39 10.35
N GLN A 57 -22.72 15.50 10.39
CA GLN A 57 -23.41 16.71 10.78
C GLN A 57 -24.04 16.46 12.15
N ILE A 58 -23.67 17.27 13.10
CA ILE A 58 -24.23 17.22 14.46
C ILE A 58 -25.33 18.28 14.54
N SER A 59 -26.55 17.84 14.89
CA SER A 59 -27.68 18.73 15.19
C SER A 59 -28.15 18.49 16.61
N GLY A 60 -28.47 19.55 17.31
CA GLY A 60 -28.86 19.59 18.72
C GLY A 60 -28.21 20.78 19.44
N SER A 61 -28.81 21.26 20.52
CA SER A 61 -28.25 22.35 21.29
C SER A 61 -27.54 21.83 22.52
N PHE A 62 -26.31 22.31 22.73
CA PHE A 62 -25.63 22.20 24.01
C PHE A 62 -26.22 23.22 24.96
N LEU A 63 -26.83 22.81 26.05
CA LEU A 63 -27.16 23.69 27.14
C LEU A 63 -26.20 23.46 28.29
N GLY A 64 -25.14 24.24 28.29
CA GLY A 64 -24.28 24.49 29.43
C GLY A 64 -23.94 25.97 29.45
N SER A 65 -23.69 26.53 30.61
CA SER A 65 -23.24 27.92 30.77
C SER A 65 -21.85 28.19 30.21
N THR A 66 -21.18 27.15 29.70
CA THR A 66 -19.82 27.22 29.16
C THR A 66 -19.88 27.15 27.63
N PRO A 67 -19.41 28.17 26.90
CA PRO A 67 -19.31 28.09 25.43
C PRO A 67 -18.47 26.87 24.99
N PRO A 68 -18.77 26.22 23.85
CA PRO A 68 -18.02 25.07 23.33
C PRO A 68 -16.50 25.28 23.27
N GLU A 69 -16.09 26.53 23.04
CA GLU A 69 -14.68 26.96 22.94
C GLU A 69 -13.93 26.90 24.29
N GLU A 70 -14.65 26.85 25.42
CA GLU A 70 -14.09 26.82 26.77
C GLU A 70 -14.15 25.41 27.43
N LEU A 71 -14.75 24.40 26.76
CA LEU A 71 -14.85 23.06 27.27
C LEU A 71 -13.47 22.37 27.34
N LYS A 72 -13.18 21.72 28.46
CA LYS A 72 -11.95 20.96 28.68
C LYS A 72 -12.24 19.47 28.75
N VAL A 73 -11.24 18.68 28.43
CA VAL A 73 -11.32 17.21 28.58
C VAL A 73 -11.61 16.88 30.06
N GLY A 74 -12.73 16.21 30.30
CA GLY A 74 -13.21 15.83 31.63
C GLY A 74 -14.40 16.66 32.14
N ASP A 75 -14.80 17.72 31.42
CA ASP A 75 -16.02 18.47 31.77
C ASP A 75 -17.26 17.62 31.45
N THR A 76 -18.23 17.67 32.32
CA THR A 76 -19.54 17.00 32.15
C THR A 76 -20.59 18.04 31.84
N PHE A 77 -21.44 17.77 30.88
CA PHE A 77 -22.58 18.61 30.51
C PHE A 77 -23.84 17.76 30.37
N THR A 78 -24.99 18.43 30.56
CA THR A 78 -26.30 17.78 30.38
C THR A 78 -26.88 18.21 29.03
N LEU A 79 -27.36 17.23 28.26
CA LEU A 79 -28.07 17.50 27.02
C LEU A 79 -29.55 17.72 27.34
N GLU A 80 -30.17 18.82 26.88
CA GLU A 80 -31.62 19.02 26.98
C GLU A 80 -32.39 18.39 25.81
N GLU A 81 -31.72 18.19 24.66
CA GLU A 81 -32.28 17.53 23.50
C GLU A 81 -31.38 16.37 23.08
N GLU A 82 -31.96 15.35 22.46
CA GLU A 82 -31.18 14.26 21.85
C GLU A 82 -30.27 14.86 20.76
N MET A 83 -28.95 14.78 20.96
CA MET A 83 -28.01 15.04 19.89
C MET A 83 -28.23 14.05 18.77
N ARG A 84 -28.46 14.53 17.57
CA ARG A 84 -28.52 13.70 16.38
C ARG A 84 -27.25 13.89 15.57
N MET A 85 -26.63 12.78 15.24
CA MET A 85 -25.46 12.74 14.39
C MET A 85 -25.84 12.04 13.08
N GLU A 86 -25.68 12.75 11.99
CA GLU A 86 -25.95 12.20 10.65
C GLU A 86 -24.67 12.15 9.85
N ILE A 87 -24.39 10.97 9.25
CA ILE A 87 -23.26 10.82 8.35
C ILE A 87 -23.47 11.67 7.11
N GLN A 88 -22.47 12.48 6.75
CA GLN A 88 -22.52 13.31 5.57
C GLN A 88 -22.57 12.48 4.29
N ARG A 89 -23.41 12.95 3.34
CA ARG A 89 -23.65 12.31 2.06
C ARG A 89 -23.59 13.32 0.95
N ILE A 90 -23.02 12.94 -0.17
CA ILE A 90 -22.93 13.76 -1.37
C ILE A 90 -23.95 13.24 -2.37
N ALA A 91 -24.99 14.06 -2.64
CA ALA A 91 -26.03 13.69 -3.61
C ALA A 91 -25.48 13.67 -5.04
N LEU A 92 -25.88 12.67 -5.80
CA LEU A 92 -25.58 12.52 -7.22
C LEU A 92 -26.78 12.96 -8.07
N LYS A 93 -26.54 13.22 -9.35
CA LYS A 93 -27.57 13.73 -10.27
C LYS A 93 -28.70 12.74 -10.53
N ASP A 94 -28.48 11.46 -10.29
CA ASP A 94 -29.47 10.37 -10.48
C ASP A 94 -30.32 10.10 -9.23
N GLY A 95 -30.18 10.90 -8.20
CA GLY A 95 -30.90 10.76 -6.93
C GLY A 95 -30.28 9.77 -5.95
N THR A 96 -29.18 9.16 -6.30
CA THR A 96 -28.36 8.38 -5.37
C THR A 96 -27.37 9.28 -4.61
N TYR A 97 -26.62 8.71 -3.67
CA TYR A 97 -25.59 9.44 -2.96
C TYR A 97 -24.34 8.58 -2.74
N ILE A 98 -23.21 9.23 -2.49
CA ILE A 98 -21.98 8.63 -2.03
C ILE A 98 -21.63 9.16 -0.63
N THR A 99 -20.95 8.34 0.16
CA THR A 99 -20.45 8.74 1.49
C THR A 99 -18.95 8.94 1.42
N PRO A 100 -18.44 10.17 1.67
CA PRO A 100 -17.02 10.41 1.77
C PRO A 100 -16.48 9.83 3.07
N VAL A 101 -15.30 9.23 3.01
CA VAL A 101 -14.53 8.78 4.17
C VAL A 101 -13.04 9.08 3.96
N PHE A 102 -12.30 9.18 5.04
CA PHE A 102 -10.90 9.57 4.98
C PHE A 102 -10.04 8.63 5.82
N THR A 103 -8.85 8.35 5.34
CA THR A 103 -7.88 7.48 6.02
C THR A 103 -7.18 8.20 7.18
N CYS A 104 -7.15 9.54 7.17
CA CYS A 104 -6.61 10.36 8.25
C CYS A 104 -7.18 11.76 8.22
N LEU A 105 -6.99 12.51 9.32
CA LEU A 105 -7.46 13.87 9.46
C LEU A 105 -6.84 14.81 8.40
N GLU A 106 -5.59 14.61 8.04
CA GLU A 106 -4.90 15.39 7.00
C GLU A 106 -5.62 15.28 5.64
N GLU A 107 -6.06 14.07 5.25
CA GLU A 107 -6.83 13.88 4.03
C GLU A 107 -8.19 14.57 4.08
N MET A 108 -8.87 14.55 5.22
CA MET A 108 -10.15 15.23 5.41
C MET A 108 -9.99 16.75 5.36
N MET A 109 -8.95 17.31 5.97
CA MET A 109 -8.70 18.75 6.05
C MET A 109 -8.26 19.39 4.73
N LYS A 110 -8.03 18.62 3.68
CA LYS A 110 -7.82 19.16 2.32
C LYS A 110 -9.10 19.77 1.72
N GLY A 111 -10.27 19.45 2.27
CA GLY A 111 -11.56 20.03 1.92
C GLY A 111 -12.06 21.04 2.95
N GLU A 112 -13.37 21.31 2.93
CA GLU A 112 -14.01 22.13 3.96
C GLU A 112 -14.05 21.34 5.28
N GLY A 113 -13.61 21.98 6.36
CA GLY A 113 -13.63 21.38 7.70
C GLY A 113 -15.07 21.08 8.13
N THR A 114 -15.26 19.91 8.71
CA THR A 114 -16.55 19.43 9.21
C THR A 114 -16.33 18.62 10.48
N ASP A 115 -17.39 18.44 11.26
CA ASP A 115 -17.37 17.47 12.35
C ASP A 115 -17.13 16.07 11.80
N SER A 116 -16.49 15.22 12.58
CA SER A 116 -16.18 13.87 12.15
C SER A 116 -16.14 12.89 13.33
N VAL A 117 -16.34 11.62 13.02
CA VAL A 117 -16.18 10.52 13.97
C VAL A 117 -15.21 9.49 13.41
N ASN A 118 -14.49 8.84 14.29
CA ASN A 118 -13.74 7.64 13.95
C ASN A 118 -14.68 6.45 14.00
N MET A 119 -14.65 5.61 12.95
CA MET A 119 -15.50 4.45 12.83
C MET A 119 -14.68 3.27 12.30
N LEU A 120 -14.92 2.07 12.78
CA LEU A 120 -14.34 0.87 12.19
C LEU A 120 -14.81 0.74 10.74
N PHE A 121 -13.89 0.45 9.85
CA PHE A 121 -14.23 0.29 8.43
C PHE A 121 -15.23 -0.85 8.21
N SER A 122 -15.16 -1.92 9.00
CA SER A 122 -16.11 -3.03 8.98
C SER A 122 -17.54 -2.60 9.32
N GLU A 123 -17.71 -1.77 10.34
CA GLU A 123 -19.02 -1.22 10.73
C GLU A 123 -19.59 -0.30 9.63
N LEU A 124 -18.75 0.57 9.10
CA LEU A 124 -19.14 1.44 7.98
C LEU A 124 -19.57 0.63 6.75
N LEU A 125 -18.87 -0.46 6.44
CA LEU A 125 -19.21 -1.36 5.32
C LEU A 125 -20.60 -1.98 5.52
N GLU A 126 -20.90 -2.51 6.69
CA GLU A 126 -22.22 -3.07 7.03
C GLU A 126 -23.33 -2.03 6.93
N MET A 127 -23.08 -0.84 7.46
CA MET A 127 -24.02 0.29 7.37
C MET A 127 -24.27 0.68 5.91
N ALA A 128 -23.22 0.84 5.10
CA ALA A 128 -23.31 1.26 3.70
C ALA A 128 -24.09 0.24 2.84
N LEU A 129 -23.93 -1.03 3.13
CA LEU A 129 -24.68 -2.11 2.45
C LEU A 129 -26.18 -2.05 2.77
N SER A 130 -26.55 -1.62 3.99
CA SER A 130 -27.95 -1.48 4.41
C SER A 130 -28.66 -0.23 3.87
N TRP A 131 -27.90 0.79 3.43
CA TRP A 131 -28.49 2.06 3.02
C TRP A 131 -29.21 1.95 1.66
N GLU A 132 -30.44 2.46 1.62
CA GLU A 132 -31.15 2.68 0.37
C GLU A 132 -30.53 3.84 -0.42
N ASN A 133 -30.55 3.78 -1.73
CA ASN A 133 -30.01 4.79 -2.65
C ASN A 133 -28.49 5.12 -2.45
N CYS A 134 -27.73 4.30 -1.74
CA CYS A 134 -26.29 4.45 -1.63
C CYS A 134 -25.62 3.92 -2.91
N ALA A 135 -24.93 4.81 -3.64
CA ALA A 135 -24.14 4.43 -4.82
C ALA A 135 -22.76 3.86 -4.41
N GLY A 136 -22.28 4.18 -3.20
CA GLY A 136 -21.01 3.69 -2.68
C GLY A 136 -20.36 4.61 -1.65
N ILE A 137 -19.11 4.28 -1.34
CA ILE A 137 -18.22 5.03 -0.46
C ILE A 137 -17.07 5.58 -1.30
N VAL A 138 -16.64 6.81 -1.06
CA VAL A 138 -15.42 7.37 -1.67
C VAL A 138 -14.38 7.64 -0.60
N ILE A 139 -13.23 6.99 -0.74
CA ILE A 139 -12.11 7.12 0.20
C ILE A 139 -11.20 8.25 -0.29
N ASN A 140 -10.83 9.19 0.62
CA ASN A 140 -9.95 10.33 0.35
C ASN A 140 -10.40 11.22 -0.83
N LEU A 141 -11.67 11.62 -0.81
CA LEU A 141 -12.33 12.38 -1.90
C LEU A 141 -11.52 13.59 -2.40
N TRP A 142 -10.80 14.29 -1.50
CA TRP A 142 -10.08 15.54 -1.81
C TRP A 142 -8.67 15.33 -2.40
N SER A 143 -8.27 14.07 -2.55
CA SER A 143 -7.00 13.65 -3.18
C SER A 143 -7.28 12.73 -4.37
N ASN A 144 -6.54 11.64 -4.48
CA ASN A 144 -6.85 10.54 -5.37
C ASN A 144 -7.99 9.69 -4.79
N GLY A 145 -9.23 10.17 -4.96
CA GLY A 145 -10.41 9.55 -4.37
C GLY A 145 -10.71 8.18 -4.96
N PHE A 146 -10.74 7.14 -4.13
CA PHE A 146 -11.08 5.78 -4.57
C PHE A 146 -12.56 5.50 -4.35
N LEU A 147 -13.33 5.41 -5.45
CA LEU A 147 -14.77 5.11 -5.39
C LEU A 147 -15.00 3.60 -5.27
N MET A 148 -15.57 3.21 -4.16
CA MET A 148 -16.09 1.86 -3.91
C MET A 148 -17.59 1.85 -4.22
N THR A 149 -17.96 1.40 -5.41
CA THR A 149 -19.36 1.26 -5.78
C THR A 149 -20.08 0.25 -4.88
N LYS A 150 -21.42 0.34 -4.77
CA LYS A 150 -22.23 -0.61 -3.97
C LYS A 150 -21.93 -2.06 -4.34
N LYS A 151 -21.80 -2.36 -5.64
CA LYS A 151 -21.41 -3.70 -6.12
C LYS A 151 -20.03 -4.15 -5.60
N LEU A 152 -19.07 -3.24 -5.50
CA LEU A 152 -17.75 -3.56 -4.95
C LEU A 152 -17.83 -3.79 -3.44
N LEU A 153 -18.65 -3.00 -2.72
CA LEU A 153 -18.88 -3.20 -1.27
C LEU A 153 -19.53 -4.58 -1.00
N GLU A 154 -20.48 -5.01 -1.82
CA GLU A 154 -21.11 -6.35 -1.73
C GLU A 154 -20.06 -7.47 -1.88
N VAL A 155 -19.18 -7.37 -2.89
CA VAL A 155 -18.08 -8.33 -3.08
C VAL A 155 -17.12 -8.33 -1.90
N MET A 156 -16.87 -7.17 -1.30
CA MET A 156 -15.97 -7.05 -0.15
C MET A 156 -16.50 -7.72 1.12
N GLY A 157 -17.82 -7.82 1.30
CA GLY A 157 -18.40 -8.48 2.48
C GLY A 157 -17.79 -9.86 2.72
N ASP A 158 -17.73 -10.68 1.67
CA ASP A 158 -17.22 -12.05 1.70
C ASP A 158 -15.73 -12.19 1.32
N TYR A 159 -15.06 -11.07 0.99
CA TYR A 159 -13.67 -11.10 0.54
C TYR A 159 -12.70 -11.37 1.69
N THR A 160 -11.90 -12.40 1.54
CA THR A 160 -10.77 -12.69 2.42
C THR A 160 -9.48 -12.19 1.78
N PRO A 161 -8.68 -11.35 2.49
CA PRO A 161 -7.39 -10.89 1.99
C PRO A 161 -6.47 -12.07 1.64
N ARG A 162 -5.78 -11.95 0.51
CA ARG A 162 -4.85 -12.99 0.01
C ARG A 162 -3.62 -12.34 -0.59
N SER A 163 -2.50 -13.00 -0.42
CA SER A 163 -1.28 -12.66 -1.16
C SER A 163 -1.53 -12.72 -2.67
N ARG A 164 -0.99 -11.74 -3.38
CA ARG A 164 -1.14 -11.65 -4.83
C ARG A 164 0.00 -10.89 -5.47
N PHE A 165 0.21 -11.13 -6.74
CA PHE A 165 1.08 -10.29 -7.54
C PHE A 165 0.29 -9.51 -8.59
N THR A 166 0.83 -8.37 -8.99
CA THR A 166 0.35 -7.54 -10.09
C THR A 166 1.54 -7.13 -10.94
N VAL A 167 1.48 -7.39 -12.25
CA VAL A 167 2.50 -6.89 -13.18
C VAL A 167 2.13 -5.48 -13.57
N VAL A 168 3.08 -4.57 -13.49
CA VAL A 168 2.87 -3.14 -13.75
C VAL A 168 3.99 -2.59 -14.62
N LYS A 169 3.69 -1.53 -15.38
CA LYS A 169 4.69 -0.82 -16.17
C LYS A 169 4.89 0.58 -15.58
N GLY A 170 6.13 0.92 -15.23
CA GLY A 170 6.36 2.23 -14.62
C GLY A 170 7.78 2.44 -14.10
N ASP A 171 7.92 3.50 -13.34
CA ASP A 171 9.14 3.88 -12.61
C ASP A 171 9.01 3.42 -11.16
N ILE A 172 9.80 2.43 -10.77
CA ILE A 172 9.79 1.86 -9.42
C ILE A 172 10.04 2.91 -8.32
N THR A 173 10.75 4.00 -8.62
CA THR A 173 11.03 5.07 -7.66
C THR A 173 9.80 5.92 -7.29
N LYS A 174 8.70 5.73 -8.01
CA LYS A 174 7.42 6.44 -7.81
C LYS A 174 6.40 5.62 -7.03
N PHE A 175 6.67 4.34 -6.79
CA PHE A 175 5.75 3.49 -6.07
C PHE A 175 5.70 3.84 -4.59
N HIS A 176 4.49 3.78 -4.05
CA HIS A 176 4.19 3.93 -2.64
C HIS A 176 4.10 2.55 -1.99
N GLY A 177 4.34 2.45 -0.70
CA GLY A 177 4.16 1.22 0.05
C GLY A 177 5.30 0.91 0.98
N ASP A 178 5.30 -0.32 1.50
CA ASP A 178 6.25 -0.68 2.56
C ASP A 178 7.68 -0.82 2.01
N ALA A 179 7.86 -1.46 0.82
CA ALA A 179 9.20 -1.61 0.26
C ALA A 179 9.25 -1.62 -1.27
N ILE A 180 10.34 -1.08 -1.82
CA ILE A 180 10.79 -1.36 -3.19
C ILE A 180 12.07 -2.18 -3.16
N VAL A 181 12.27 -3.04 -4.18
CA VAL A 181 13.49 -3.84 -4.31
C VAL A 181 14.49 -3.14 -5.23
N ASN A 182 15.72 -3.04 -4.78
CA ASN A 182 16.84 -2.59 -5.57
C ASN A 182 17.62 -3.77 -6.11
N ALA A 183 17.72 -3.91 -7.44
CA ALA A 183 18.63 -4.84 -8.10
C ALA A 183 20.06 -4.25 -8.04
N ALA A 184 20.70 -4.42 -6.90
CA ALA A 184 21.95 -3.78 -6.53
C ALA A 184 23.18 -4.54 -7.06
N ARG A 185 24.33 -3.84 -7.02
CA ARG A 185 25.63 -4.50 -7.09
C ARG A 185 26.02 -5.09 -5.74
N HIS A 186 26.94 -6.04 -5.72
CA HIS A 186 27.44 -6.67 -4.49
C HIS A 186 27.97 -5.66 -3.46
N SER A 187 28.53 -4.54 -3.90
CA SER A 187 29.05 -3.50 -2.99
C SER A 187 27.96 -2.68 -2.30
N LEU A 188 26.74 -2.65 -2.83
CA LEU A 188 25.63 -1.78 -2.41
C LEU A 188 25.90 -0.27 -2.51
N LEU A 189 26.97 0.13 -3.20
CA LEU A 189 27.43 1.53 -3.27
C LEU A 189 26.88 2.27 -4.51
N GLY A 190 25.73 1.83 -5.00
CA GLY A 190 25.12 2.39 -6.19
C GLY A 190 25.73 1.89 -7.50
N GLY A 191 25.11 2.26 -8.61
CA GLY A 191 25.50 1.83 -9.94
C GLY A 191 24.73 2.52 -11.05
N GLY A 192 24.51 1.79 -12.15
CA GLY A 192 23.66 2.21 -13.27
C GLY A 192 22.28 1.58 -13.22
N GLY A 193 21.42 1.91 -14.18
CA GLY A 193 20.07 1.36 -14.29
C GLY A 193 19.20 1.68 -13.08
N VAL A 194 18.42 0.70 -12.62
CA VAL A 194 17.49 0.85 -11.48
C VAL A 194 18.23 1.18 -10.18
N ASP A 195 19.40 0.59 -9.94
CA ASP A 195 20.24 0.88 -8.76
C ASP A 195 20.60 2.36 -8.67
N GLY A 196 21.10 2.95 -9.77
CA GLY A 196 21.39 4.38 -9.83
C GLY A 196 20.13 5.27 -9.75
N ALA A 197 19.00 4.85 -10.29
CA ALA A 197 17.75 5.58 -10.19
C ALA A 197 17.25 5.66 -8.74
N ILE A 198 17.26 4.52 -8.03
CA ILE A 198 16.86 4.43 -6.64
C ILE A 198 17.79 5.28 -5.74
N HIS A 199 19.11 5.16 -5.89
CA HIS A 199 20.05 5.96 -5.11
C HIS A 199 19.88 7.48 -5.32
N ARG A 200 19.62 7.92 -6.56
CA ARG A 200 19.35 9.35 -6.83
C ARG A 200 18.04 9.82 -6.21
N ALA A 201 16.98 9.00 -6.27
CA ALA A 201 15.67 9.35 -5.75
C ALA A 201 15.63 9.32 -4.21
N ALA A 202 16.29 8.35 -3.59
CA ALA A 202 16.36 8.23 -2.13
C ALA A 202 17.23 9.32 -1.47
N GLY A 203 18.23 9.84 -2.19
CA GLY A 203 19.15 10.83 -1.64
C GLY A 203 20.45 10.24 -1.08
N PRO A 204 21.36 11.11 -0.61
CA PRO A 204 22.71 10.70 -0.21
C PRO A 204 22.76 9.84 1.06
N GLU A 205 21.78 9.94 1.93
CA GLU A 205 21.70 9.18 3.19
C GLU A 205 21.64 7.68 2.95
N LEU A 206 20.98 7.26 1.84
CA LEU A 206 20.93 5.85 1.44
C LEU A 206 22.33 5.26 1.25
N LEU A 207 23.23 6.01 0.60
CA LEU A 207 24.59 5.54 0.37
C LEU A 207 25.35 5.36 1.70
N GLU A 208 25.15 6.26 2.67
CA GLU A 208 25.79 6.16 3.98
C GLU A 208 25.29 4.93 4.74
N GLU A 209 23.99 4.63 4.71
CA GLU A 209 23.45 3.41 5.31
C GLU A 209 23.98 2.16 4.60
N CYS A 210 23.98 2.14 3.26
CA CYS A 210 24.50 1.01 2.47
C CYS A 210 25.96 0.66 2.80
N LYS A 211 26.82 1.65 3.08
CA LYS A 211 28.22 1.42 3.50
C LYS A 211 28.31 0.57 4.77
N THR A 212 27.35 0.72 5.69
CA THR A 212 27.34 -0.02 6.96
C THR A 212 26.98 -1.49 6.79
N LEU A 213 26.31 -1.85 5.69
CA LEU A 213 25.83 -3.22 5.43
C LEU A 213 26.93 -4.20 5.01
N GLY A 214 28.11 -3.71 4.59
CA GLY A 214 29.24 -4.54 4.22
C GLY A 214 29.06 -5.34 2.92
N GLY A 215 28.16 -4.90 2.04
CA GLY A 215 27.85 -5.55 0.77
C GLY A 215 26.73 -6.61 0.86
N CYS A 216 26.46 -7.29 -0.26
CA CYS A 216 25.40 -8.29 -0.43
C CYS A 216 25.85 -9.35 -1.44
N HIS A 217 25.83 -10.63 -1.08
CA HIS A 217 26.16 -11.71 -2.01
C HIS A 217 25.00 -12.00 -2.97
N THR A 218 25.33 -12.66 -4.11
CA THR A 218 24.29 -13.04 -5.09
C THR A 218 23.19 -13.87 -4.44
N GLY A 219 21.96 -13.44 -4.56
CA GLY A 219 20.76 -14.06 -3.97
C GLY A 219 20.42 -13.61 -2.56
N GLU A 220 21.33 -12.91 -1.85
CA GLU A 220 21.00 -12.31 -0.54
C GLU A 220 20.11 -11.09 -0.67
N ALA A 221 19.48 -10.69 0.46
CA ALA A 221 18.71 -9.46 0.58
C ALA A 221 19.09 -8.69 1.84
N LYS A 222 19.11 -7.36 1.77
CA LYS A 222 19.39 -6.44 2.88
C LYS A 222 18.43 -5.28 2.88
N LEU A 223 18.01 -4.82 4.05
CA LEU A 223 17.01 -3.76 4.24
C LEU A 223 17.71 -2.44 4.60
N THR A 224 17.21 -1.35 4.04
CA THR A 224 17.48 0.03 4.43
C THR A 224 16.19 0.84 4.48
N LYS A 225 16.27 2.07 4.99
CA LYS A 225 15.18 3.04 4.90
C LYS A 225 15.02 3.54 3.47
N GLY A 226 13.79 4.01 3.13
CA GLY A 226 13.48 4.60 1.82
C GLY A 226 13.93 6.05 1.64
N TYR A 227 14.19 6.77 2.73
CA TYR A 227 14.59 8.19 2.77
C TYR A 227 13.62 9.09 2.00
N ASN A 228 14.06 9.70 0.88
CA ASN A 228 13.22 10.62 0.07
C ASN A 228 12.28 9.90 -0.89
N LEU A 229 12.25 8.56 -0.89
CA LEU A 229 11.29 7.78 -1.67
C LEU A 229 9.91 7.79 -1.01
N SER A 230 8.88 7.51 -1.82
CA SER A 230 7.52 7.27 -1.30
C SER A 230 7.38 5.89 -0.65
N ALA A 231 8.29 4.95 -0.92
CA ALA A 231 8.39 3.67 -0.23
C ALA A 231 9.14 3.85 1.09
N GLU A 232 8.67 3.20 2.15
CA GLU A 232 9.27 3.33 3.49
C GLU A 232 10.65 2.67 3.57
N HIS A 233 10.86 1.58 2.82
CA HIS A 233 12.07 0.79 2.84
C HIS A 233 12.57 0.46 1.43
N ILE A 234 13.86 0.12 1.36
CA ILE A 234 14.48 -0.46 0.18
C ILE A 234 15.07 -1.81 0.58
N ILE A 235 14.71 -2.85 -0.16
CA ILE A 235 15.33 -4.17 -0.04
C ILE A 235 16.35 -4.31 -1.17
N HIS A 236 17.62 -4.33 -0.83
CA HIS A 236 18.72 -4.49 -1.76
C HIS A 236 19.02 -5.97 -1.97
N THR A 237 19.00 -6.45 -3.20
CA THR A 237 19.41 -7.80 -3.56
C THR A 237 20.39 -7.78 -4.72
N ALA A 238 21.41 -8.62 -4.67
CA ALA A 238 22.38 -8.75 -5.75
C ALA A 238 21.96 -9.89 -6.67
N GLY A 239 21.48 -9.55 -7.87
CA GLY A 239 21.11 -10.56 -8.87
C GLY A 239 22.29 -11.23 -9.52
N PRO A 240 22.12 -12.45 -10.09
CA PRO A 240 23.17 -13.17 -10.81
C PRO A 240 23.47 -12.53 -12.16
N ARG A 241 24.73 -12.61 -12.58
CA ARG A 241 25.14 -12.33 -13.95
C ARG A 241 24.97 -13.60 -14.78
N TYR A 242 24.03 -13.57 -15.74
CA TYR A 242 23.79 -14.71 -16.63
C TYR A 242 25.04 -15.07 -17.43
N GLY A 243 25.37 -16.35 -17.53
CA GLY A 243 26.55 -16.83 -18.27
C GLY A 243 27.87 -16.84 -17.48
N SER A 244 27.92 -16.26 -16.27
CA SER A 244 29.11 -16.33 -15.41
C SER A 244 28.83 -16.92 -14.02
N GLU A 245 27.60 -16.89 -13.57
CA GLU A 245 27.18 -17.53 -12.31
C GLU A 245 26.85 -19.00 -12.50
N LYS A 246 27.18 -19.81 -11.49
CA LYS A 246 26.67 -21.18 -11.43
C LYS A 246 25.22 -21.17 -10.97
N ASP A 247 24.37 -21.94 -11.67
CA ASP A 247 22.94 -22.08 -11.38
C ASP A 247 22.20 -20.71 -11.32
N PRO A 248 22.27 -19.87 -12.38
CA PRO A 248 21.80 -18.49 -12.34
C PRO A 248 20.29 -18.38 -12.06
N GLU A 249 19.47 -19.31 -12.52
CA GLU A 249 18.03 -19.32 -12.25
C GLU A 249 17.74 -19.52 -10.75
N MET A 250 18.44 -20.44 -10.10
CA MET A 250 18.33 -20.66 -8.65
C MET A 250 18.77 -19.41 -7.87
N ARG A 251 19.86 -18.76 -8.31
CA ARG A 251 20.33 -17.52 -7.69
C ARG A 251 19.33 -16.36 -7.88
N LEU A 252 18.71 -16.28 -9.05
CA LEU A 252 17.67 -15.31 -9.32
C LEU A 252 16.42 -15.56 -8.45
N ALA A 253 15.96 -16.80 -8.37
CA ALA A 253 14.86 -17.17 -7.49
C ALA A 253 15.15 -16.81 -6.02
N ALA A 254 16.39 -17.02 -5.55
CA ALA A 254 16.80 -16.65 -4.20
C ALA A 254 16.68 -15.13 -3.96
N CYS A 255 16.92 -14.26 -4.97
CA CYS A 255 16.71 -12.82 -4.83
C CYS A 255 15.26 -12.48 -4.49
N TYR A 256 14.30 -13.12 -5.15
CA TYR A 256 12.86 -12.91 -4.87
C TYR A 256 12.48 -13.47 -3.51
N LEU A 257 12.83 -14.73 -3.23
CA LEU A 257 12.47 -15.43 -2.00
C LEU A 257 13.04 -14.73 -0.76
N ASN A 258 14.34 -14.44 -0.76
CA ASN A 258 14.99 -13.78 0.38
C ASN A 258 14.50 -12.33 0.58
N SER A 259 14.10 -11.63 -0.49
CA SER A 259 13.48 -10.31 -0.38
C SER A 259 12.09 -10.39 0.24
N LEU A 260 11.27 -11.38 -0.14
CA LEU A 260 9.96 -11.62 0.44
C LEU A 260 10.04 -12.07 1.91
N ASP A 261 10.99 -12.96 2.24
CA ASP A 261 11.23 -13.38 3.62
C ASP A 261 11.67 -12.19 4.48
N LEU A 262 12.57 -11.35 3.96
CA LEU A 262 13.02 -10.16 4.68
C LEU A 262 11.90 -9.13 4.87
N ALA A 263 11.02 -8.97 3.88
CA ALA A 263 9.82 -8.15 3.99
C ALA A 263 8.90 -8.68 5.10
N MET A 264 8.59 -9.99 5.10
CA MET A 264 7.76 -10.63 6.12
C MET A 264 8.37 -10.49 7.53
N GLN A 265 9.67 -10.68 7.68
CA GLN A 265 10.38 -10.53 8.97
C GLN A 265 10.30 -9.11 9.55
N ASN A 266 10.04 -8.10 8.69
CA ASN A 266 9.87 -6.70 9.08
C ASN A 266 8.41 -6.22 9.02
N ASP A 267 7.44 -7.14 8.98
CA ASP A 267 6.00 -6.86 8.92
C ASP A 267 5.59 -5.96 7.73
N LEU A 268 6.24 -6.14 6.56
CA LEU A 268 5.96 -5.40 5.35
C LEU A 268 5.00 -6.21 4.46
N HIS A 269 3.89 -5.60 4.06
CA HIS A 269 2.79 -6.26 3.34
C HIS A 269 2.65 -5.83 1.88
N SER A 270 3.52 -4.93 1.42
CA SER A 270 3.62 -4.52 0.02
C SER A 270 5.07 -4.41 -0.42
N ILE A 271 5.40 -5.03 -1.57
CA ILE A 271 6.76 -5.04 -2.11
C ILE A 271 6.73 -4.89 -3.64
N VAL A 272 7.63 -4.06 -4.16
CA VAL A 272 7.75 -3.82 -5.60
C VAL A 272 9.10 -4.30 -6.10
N PHE A 273 9.09 -5.24 -7.02
CA PHE A 273 10.30 -5.78 -7.65
C PHE A 273 10.55 -5.14 -9.02
N PRO A 274 11.80 -4.80 -9.36
CA PRO A 274 12.20 -4.56 -10.76
C PRO A 274 12.44 -5.91 -11.45
N CYS A 275 12.66 -5.87 -12.76
CA CYS A 275 13.12 -7.03 -13.51
C CYS A 275 14.60 -7.32 -13.21
N ILE A 276 14.85 -8.14 -12.17
CA ILE A 276 16.19 -8.40 -11.63
C ILE A 276 17.05 -9.09 -12.69
N SER A 277 18.29 -8.61 -12.88
CA SER A 277 19.32 -9.14 -13.78
C SER A 277 19.04 -9.01 -15.29
N THR A 278 17.88 -8.51 -15.76
CA THR A 278 17.55 -8.42 -17.19
C THR A 278 18.26 -7.30 -17.96
N GLY A 279 18.89 -6.37 -17.24
CA GLY A 279 19.69 -5.29 -17.81
C GLY A 279 21.14 -5.71 -18.09
N ALA A 280 22.11 -4.98 -17.50
CA ALA A 280 23.56 -5.19 -17.72
C ALA A 280 24.06 -6.60 -17.30
N PHE A 281 23.30 -7.35 -16.52
CA PHE A 281 23.64 -8.72 -16.12
C PHE A 281 23.18 -9.77 -17.14
N GLY A 282 22.45 -9.36 -18.20
CA GLY A 282 22.18 -10.13 -19.40
C GLY A 282 21.32 -11.37 -19.21
N PHE A 283 20.50 -11.43 -18.15
CA PHE A 283 19.56 -12.53 -17.99
C PHE A 283 18.47 -12.45 -19.06
N PRO A 284 18.14 -13.56 -19.77
CA PRO A 284 17.06 -13.60 -20.75
C PRO A 284 15.73 -13.19 -20.09
N LYS A 285 15.01 -12.26 -20.69
CA LYS A 285 13.81 -11.63 -20.07
C LYS A 285 12.70 -12.65 -19.82
N ASP A 286 12.42 -13.52 -20.79
CA ASP A 286 11.39 -14.55 -20.66
C ASP A 286 11.70 -15.52 -19.50
N THR A 287 12.94 -16.00 -19.44
CA THR A 287 13.39 -16.88 -18.37
C THR A 287 13.38 -16.16 -17.01
N ALA A 288 13.80 -14.88 -16.97
CA ALA A 288 13.78 -14.11 -15.73
C ALA A 288 12.35 -13.89 -15.22
N ALA A 289 11.41 -13.59 -16.11
CA ALA A 289 9.99 -13.42 -15.77
C ALA A 289 9.39 -14.74 -15.25
N GLU A 290 9.70 -15.87 -15.90
CA GLU A 290 9.25 -17.19 -15.44
C GLU A 290 9.79 -17.54 -14.05
N VAL A 291 11.08 -17.29 -13.80
CA VAL A 291 11.70 -17.50 -12.47
C VAL A 291 11.05 -16.61 -11.41
N ALA A 292 10.82 -15.34 -11.74
CA ALA A 292 10.18 -14.39 -10.82
C ALA A 292 8.78 -14.85 -10.42
N LEU A 293 7.92 -15.20 -11.40
CA LEU A 293 6.55 -15.66 -11.14
C LEU A 293 6.54 -16.94 -10.31
N LYS A 294 7.38 -17.93 -10.69
CA LYS A 294 7.49 -19.19 -9.94
C LYS A 294 7.94 -18.96 -8.49
N ALA A 295 8.93 -18.09 -8.28
CA ALA A 295 9.42 -17.78 -6.93
C ALA A 295 8.34 -17.08 -6.07
N VAL A 296 7.63 -16.11 -6.63
CA VAL A 296 6.56 -15.40 -5.92
C VAL A 296 5.40 -16.34 -5.59
N CYS A 297 4.92 -17.14 -6.55
CA CYS A 297 3.85 -18.11 -6.32
C CYS A 297 4.27 -19.17 -5.29
N PHE A 298 5.48 -19.69 -5.39
CA PHE A 298 6.03 -20.64 -4.42
C PHE A 298 6.07 -20.06 -3.01
N TRP A 299 6.43 -18.79 -2.87
CA TRP A 299 6.43 -18.11 -1.58
C TRP A 299 5.02 -17.97 -1.02
N PHE A 300 4.02 -17.59 -1.83
CA PHE A 300 2.61 -17.48 -1.43
C PHE A 300 2.06 -18.81 -0.90
N ASP A 301 2.38 -19.91 -1.59
CA ASP A 301 1.93 -21.25 -1.19
C ASP A 301 2.47 -21.67 0.19
N ARG A 302 3.63 -21.16 0.58
CA ARG A 302 4.26 -21.48 1.86
C ARG A 302 3.87 -20.53 3.00
N HIS A 303 3.32 -19.35 2.69
CA HIS A 303 3.00 -18.31 3.67
C HIS A 303 1.55 -17.85 3.52
N GLN A 304 0.61 -18.80 3.55
CA GLN A 304 -0.82 -18.54 3.32
C GLN A 304 -1.45 -17.66 4.40
N ASP A 305 -0.89 -17.67 5.61
CA ASP A 305 -1.35 -16.84 6.73
C ASP A 305 -0.77 -15.41 6.72
N TYR A 306 0.11 -15.10 5.76
CA TYR A 306 0.70 -13.77 5.61
C TYR A 306 0.28 -13.14 4.28
N VAL A 307 -0.45 -12.04 4.34
CA VAL A 307 -0.92 -11.34 3.14
C VAL A 307 0.18 -10.41 2.61
N MET A 308 0.62 -10.64 1.37
CA MET A 308 1.61 -9.83 0.67
C MET A 308 1.08 -9.35 -0.68
N ASN A 309 1.13 -8.06 -0.94
CA ASN A 309 0.89 -7.47 -2.26
C ASN A 309 2.23 -7.29 -2.98
N VAL A 310 2.46 -8.09 -4.02
CA VAL A 310 3.68 -8.04 -4.82
C VAL A 310 3.42 -7.31 -6.13
N TYR A 311 4.22 -6.30 -6.43
CA TYR A 311 4.22 -5.64 -7.74
C TYR A 311 5.49 -6.02 -8.50
N LEU A 312 5.33 -6.49 -9.75
CA LEU A 312 6.42 -6.79 -10.67
C LEU A 312 6.50 -5.62 -11.67
N CYS A 313 7.41 -4.68 -11.42
CA CYS A 313 7.51 -3.41 -12.13
C CYS A 313 8.43 -3.52 -13.34
N CYS A 314 7.84 -3.49 -14.52
CA CYS A 314 8.53 -3.48 -15.81
C CYS A 314 8.86 -2.05 -16.23
N HIS A 315 10.13 -1.78 -16.53
CA HIS A 315 10.57 -0.47 -17.05
C HIS A 315 10.56 -0.41 -18.58
N SER A 316 10.83 -1.52 -19.26
CA SER A 316 10.83 -1.62 -20.72
C SER A 316 9.62 -2.37 -21.24
N GLU A 317 9.31 -2.13 -22.55
CA GLU A 317 8.26 -2.89 -23.25
C GLU A 317 8.57 -4.38 -23.29
N ASP A 318 9.80 -4.75 -23.64
CA ASP A 318 10.19 -6.15 -23.71
C ASP A 318 10.09 -6.89 -22.37
N ASP A 319 10.35 -6.20 -21.22
CA ASP A 319 10.15 -6.81 -19.90
C ASP A 319 8.65 -7.03 -19.63
N TRP A 320 7.81 -6.06 -20.05
CA TRP A 320 6.37 -6.17 -19.95
C TRP A 320 5.82 -7.33 -20.80
N ASP A 321 6.25 -7.41 -22.07
CA ASP A 321 5.82 -8.45 -23.00
C ASP A 321 6.17 -9.85 -22.49
N ALA A 322 7.36 -10.03 -21.89
CA ALA A 322 7.78 -11.29 -21.29
C ALA A 322 6.80 -11.77 -20.18
N TYR A 323 6.36 -10.86 -19.31
CA TYR A 323 5.35 -11.20 -18.30
C TYR A 323 3.96 -11.43 -18.91
N GLN A 324 3.53 -10.60 -19.88
CA GLN A 324 2.20 -10.75 -20.50
C GLN A 324 2.04 -12.08 -21.23
N GLN A 325 3.10 -12.57 -21.90
CA GLN A 325 3.09 -13.88 -22.53
C GLN A 325 2.86 -15.04 -21.53
N LEU A 326 3.43 -14.94 -20.35
CA LEU A 326 3.28 -15.94 -19.30
C LEU A 326 1.90 -15.90 -18.64
N ILE A 327 1.38 -14.69 -18.35
CA ILE A 327 0.08 -14.51 -17.69
C ILE A 327 -1.08 -14.72 -18.65
N GLY A 328 -0.96 -14.30 -19.92
CA GLY A 328 -1.98 -14.42 -20.95
C GLY A 328 -2.15 -15.83 -21.51
N GLY A 329 -1.16 -16.70 -21.33
CA GLY A 329 -1.18 -18.09 -21.75
C GLY A 329 -1.91 -19.04 -20.80
N GLU A 330 -2.08 -18.67 -19.56
CA GLU A 330 -2.88 -19.41 -18.58
C GLU A 330 -4.24 -18.73 -18.43
N LYS A 331 -5.29 -19.36 -19.01
CA LYS A 331 -6.66 -19.13 -18.55
C LYS A 331 -6.73 -19.67 -17.11
N MET A 332 -6.43 -18.79 -16.14
CA MET A 332 -6.73 -19.06 -14.75
C MET A 332 -8.22 -18.96 -14.48
#